data_6a5c5f1183faf70edbd1b63110868e18
#
_entry.id   6a5c5f1183faf70edbd1b63110868e18
#
_cell.length_a   1.000
_cell.length_b   1.000
_cell.length_c   1.000
_cell.angle_alpha   90.00
_cell.angle_beta   90.00
_cell.angle_gamma   90.00
#
_symmetry.space_group_name_H-M   'P 1'
#
loop_
_entity.id
_entity.type
_entity.pdbx_description
1 polymer ?
#
loop_
_entity_poly.entity_id
_entity_poly.type
_entity_poly.pdbx_seq_one_letter_code
_entity_poly.pdbx_strand_id
1 'polypeptide(L)'
;MKQSINSLLGYTIKGTDGEIGKVEEFFFDDQTSTIRYVVIKTGGWFSEKKVLISPEAFQKLDCESKKLSVNLTQEKIKNSPDIETDKPVSEQQEELIRGYYSWPGYYGNGMYGHMGLGMWGYPLVEVRETEKEMIQRKTEKQANKNPHLRSTQEVTGYDIHTTDGNIGKVEDFIIDNVSWKIHFLIVETGNWFSGKKVIISPRWIKDVKWQEQIVTINHSKEEVKNSPEYDSSQPINDSYEHSLNDYYKK
;
A
#
# COMPACT_ATOMS: atom_id res chain seq x y z
N MET A 1 8.51 -4.68 -14.04
CA MET A 1 7.33 -4.75 -14.95
C MET A 1 6.16 -4.09 -14.23
N LYS A 2 5.38 -3.28 -14.97
CA LYS A 2 4.23 -2.56 -14.39
C LYS A 2 2.97 -3.41 -14.45
N GLN A 3 2.21 -3.45 -13.36
CA GLN A 3 1.02 -4.26 -13.17
C GLN A 3 -0.11 -3.45 -12.55
N SER A 4 -1.32 -3.66 -13.00
CA SER A 4 -2.53 -3.15 -12.36
C SER A 4 -2.77 -3.90 -11.04
N ILE A 5 -3.11 -3.18 -9.97
CA ILE A 5 -3.45 -3.80 -8.69
C ILE A 5 -4.70 -4.68 -8.83
N ASN A 6 -5.71 -4.21 -9.55
CA ASN A 6 -6.93 -5.00 -9.80
C ASN A 6 -6.62 -6.34 -10.50
N SER A 7 -5.58 -6.39 -11.37
CA SER A 7 -5.17 -7.63 -12.01
C SER A 7 -4.53 -8.64 -11.05
N LEU A 8 -4.02 -8.20 -9.92
CA LEU A 8 -3.38 -9.02 -8.90
C LEU A 8 -4.36 -9.54 -7.84
N LEU A 9 -5.56 -8.96 -7.76
CA LEU A 9 -6.59 -9.45 -6.84
C LEU A 9 -6.97 -10.89 -7.20
N GLY A 10 -7.15 -11.70 -6.18
CA GLY A 10 -7.47 -13.13 -6.34
C GLY A 10 -6.28 -14.03 -6.71
N TYR A 11 -5.07 -13.49 -6.88
CA TYR A 11 -3.88 -14.32 -7.08
C TYR A 11 -3.67 -15.25 -5.89
N THR A 12 -3.28 -16.48 -6.18
CA THR A 12 -2.97 -17.46 -5.14
C THR A 12 -1.61 -17.16 -4.52
N ILE A 13 -1.56 -17.08 -3.21
CA ILE A 13 -0.30 -16.98 -2.46
C ILE A 13 0.23 -18.39 -2.22
N LYS A 14 1.44 -18.63 -2.71
CA LYS A 14 2.15 -19.89 -2.56
C LYS A 14 3.28 -19.74 -1.54
N GLY A 15 3.12 -20.39 -0.39
CA GLY A 15 4.19 -20.56 0.60
C GLY A 15 5.20 -21.61 0.21
N THR A 16 6.19 -21.84 1.06
CA THR A 16 7.25 -22.83 0.83
C THR A 16 6.74 -24.28 0.94
N ASP A 17 5.64 -24.50 1.66
CA ASP A 17 5.06 -25.81 1.98
C ASP A 17 3.63 -26.01 1.41
N GLY A 18 3.09 -25.04 0.69
CA GLY A 18 1.77 -25.16 0.06
C GLY A 18 1.08 -23.85 -0.24
N GLU A 19 -0.16 -23.92 -0.72
CA GLU A 19 -1.00 -22.74 -0.98
C GLU A 19 -1.57 -22.20 0.35
N ILE A 20 -1.51 -20.87 0.51
CA ILE A 20 -1.87 -20.19 1.75
C ILE A 20 -3.26 -19.56 1.67
N GLY A 21 -3.53 -18.86 0.57
CA GLY A 21 -4.77 -18.13 0.38
C GLY A 21 -4.73 -17.30 -0.88
N LYS A 22 -5.55 -16.24 -0.91
CA LYS A 22 -5.67 -15.34 -2.07
C LYS A 22 -5.45 -13.90 -1.69
N VAL A 23 -4.87 -13.14 -2.62
CA VAL A 23 -4.74 -11.68 -2.51
C VAL A 23 -6.14 -11.07 -2.48
N GLU A 24 -6.41 -10.27 -1.48
CA GLU A 24 -7.69 -9.57 -1.32
C GLU A 24 -7.54 -8.05 -1.50
N GLU A 25 -6.46 -7.47 -0.97
CA GLU A 25 -6.30 -6.02 -0.90
C GLU A 25 -4.82 -5.65 -0.77
N PHE A 26 -4.49 -4.38 -1.04
CA PHE A 26 -3.17 -3.82 -0.83
C PHE A 26 -3.24 -2.59 0.08
N PHE A 27 -2.26 -2.47 0.97
CA PHE A 27 -2.02 -1.27 1.75
C PHE A 27 -0.74 -0.58 1.29
N PHE A 28 -0.79 0.71 1.10
CA PHE A 28 0.35 1.52 0.68
C PHE A 28 0.59 2.70 1.62
N ASP A 29 1.82 3.17 1.61
CA ASP A 29 2.23 4.38 2.29
C ASP A 29 2.00 5.58 1.37
N ASP A 30 1.20 6.56 1.83
CA ASP A 30 0.79 7.70 1.02
C ASP A 30 1.90 8.74 0.81
N GLN A 31 2.95 8.74 1.64
CA GLN A 31 4.11 9.63 1.49
C GLN A 31 5.10 9.09 0.46
N THR A 32 5.35 7.79 0.48
CA THR A 32 6.35 7.14 -0.39
C THR A 32 5.74 6.49 -1.63
N SER A 33 4.40 6.36 -1.68
CA SER A 33 3.65 5.62 -2.70
C SER A 33 4.13 4.17 -2.84
N THR A 34 4.51 3.53 -1.73
CA THR A 34 5.05 2.17 -1.73
C THR A 34 4.06 1.21 -1.08
N ILE A 35 3.80 0.07 -1.72
CA ILE A 35 3.02 -1.01 -1.12
C ILE A 35 3.76 -1.54 0.10
N ARG A 36 3.11 -1.49 1.24
CA ARG A 36 3.67 -1.97 2.52
C ARG A 36 3.18 -3.34 2.89
N TYR A 37 1.92 -3.64 2.55
CA TYR A 37 1.31 -4.92 2.86
C TYR A 37 0.34 -5.37 1.77
N VAL A 38 0.23 -6.67 1.64
CA VAL A 38 -0.84 -7.35 0.93
C VAL A 38 -1.71 -8.05 1.96
N VAL A 39 -3.00 -7.82 1.91
CA VAL A 39 -4.00 -8.57 2.67
C VAL A 39 -4.26 -9.87 1.95
N ILE A 40 -4.15 -10.95 2.68
CA ILE A 40 -4.44 -12.30 2.17
C ILE A 40 -5.60 -12.88 2.95
N LYS A 41 -6.61 -13.34 2.21
CA LYS A 41 -7.65 -14.18 2.78
C LYS A 41 -7.20 -15.64 2.74
N THR A 42 -7.01 -16.24 3.91
CA THR A 42 -6.58 -17.64 4.02
C THR A 42 -7.69 -18.59 3.59
N GLY A 43 -7.31 -19.76 3.04
CA GLY A 43 -8.26 -20.73 2.49
C GLY A 43 -8.75 -21.79 3.51
N GLY A 44 -9.64 -22.68 3.05
CA GLY A 44 -10.56 -23.56 3.79
C GLY A 44 -10.00 -24.61 4.75
N TRP A 45 -8.69 -24.78 4.95
CA TRP A 45 -8.14 -25.62 6.01
C TRP A 45 -7.60 -24.78 7.19
N PHE A 46 -7.63 -23.46 7.06
CA PHE A 46 -7.59 -22.50 8.16
C PHE A 46 -9.00 -22.01 8.49
N SER A 47 -9.26 -21.60 9.71
CA SER A 47 -10.34 -20.64 9.94
C SER A 47 -10.11 -19.47 8.99
N GLU A 48 -11.13 -19.04 8.24
CA GLU A 48 -11.03 -17.87 7.37
C GLU A 48 -10.53 -16.70 8.22
N LYS A 49 -9.31 -16.23 7.92
CA LYS A 49 -8.77 -15.04 8.54
C LYS A 49 -8.05 -14.20 7.50
N LYS A 50 -7.93 -12.93 7.78
CA LYS A 50 -7.16 -11.99 6.99
C LYS A 50 -5.83 -11.75 7.67
N VAL A 51 -4.75 -11.83 6.88
CA VAL A 51 -3.38 -11.61 7.36
C VAL A 51 -2.66 -10.62 6.47
N LEU A 52 -1.75 -9.85 7.06
CA LEU A 52 -0.87 -8.94 6.31
C LEU A 52 0.45 -9.63 6.02
N ILE A 53 0.88 -9.54 4.77
CA ILE A 53 2.21 -9.97 4.33
C ILE A 53 2.92 -8.79 3.66
N SER A 54 4.13 -8.50 4.13
CA SER A 54 4.99 -7.48 3.52
C SER A 54 5.59 -7.97 2.20
N PRO A 55 5.81 -7.09 1.20
CA PRO A 55 6.59 -7.39 0.01
C PRO A 55 7.98 -7.96 0.29
N GLU A 56 8.54 -7.75 1.48
CA GLU A 56 9.81 -8.35 1.91
C GLU A 56 9.79 -9.90 1.92
N ALA A 57 8.60 -10.49 2.05
CA ALA A 57 8.42 -11.94 1.97
C ALA A 57 8.26 -12.45 0.53
N PHE A 58 8.08 -11.57 -0.45
CA PHE A 58 7.79 -11.98 -1.82
C PHE A 58 9.04 -12.50 -2.53
N GLN A 59 8.86 -13.54 -3.32
CA GLN A 59 9.92 -14.16 -4.10
C GLN A 59 9.68 -14.01 -5.60
N LYS A 60 8.55 -14.50 -6.10
CA LYS A 60 8.23 -14.52 -7.53
C LYS A 60 6.76 -14.24 -7.76
N LEU A 61 6.48 -13.26 -8.62
CA LEU A 61 5.17 -13.04 -9.19
C LEU A 61 5.08 -13.76 -10.54
N ASP A 62 4.16 -14.68 -10.68
CA ASP A 62 3.88 -15.43 -11.90
C ASP A 62 2.50 -15.01 -12.41
N CYS A 63 2.51 -14.19 -13.46
CA CYS A 63 1.28 -13.63 -14.04
C CYS A 63 0.51 -14.66 -14.86
N GLU A 64 1.19 -15.67 -15.45
CA GLU A 64 0.53 -16.70 -16.26
C GLU A 64 -0.28 -17.64 -15.37
N SER A 65 0.35 -18.14 -14.29
CA SER A 65 -0.33 -19.03 -13.34
C SER A 65 -1.13 -18.28 -12.28
N LYS A 66 -1.12 -16.94 -12.27
CA LYS A 66 -1.75 -16.07 -11.25
C LYS A 66 -1.34 -16.45 -9.83
N LYS A 67 -0.03 -16.58 -9.60
CA LYS A 67 0.56 -16.95 -8.31
C LYS A 67 1.60 -15.95 -7.86
N LEU A 68 1.56 -15.65 -6.56
CA LEU A 68 2.61 -14.89 -5.87
C LEU A 68 3.27 -15.82 -4.84
N SER A 69 4.53 -16.16 -5.07
CA SER A 69 5.30 -16.99 -4.14
C SER A 69 5.89 -16.16 -3.01
N VAL A 70 5.86 -16.71 -1.80
CA VAL A 70 6.40 -16.08 -0.59
C VAL A 70 7.34 -17.04 0.15
N ASN A 71 8.32 -16.50 0.88
CA ASN A 71 9.26 -17.27 1.70
C ASN A 71 8.71 -17.59 3.11
N LEU A 72 7.42 -17.86 3.20
CA LEU A 72 6.72 -18.15 4.45
C LEU A 72 6.07 -19.54 4.37
N THR A 73 5.97 -20.21 5.53
CA THR A 73 5.23 -21.46 5.65
C THR A 73 3.78 -21.20 5.99
N GLN A 74 2.93 -22.17 5.69
CA GLN A 74 1.53 -22.17 6.10
C GLN A 74 1.37 -22.02 7.62
N GLU A 75 2.20 -22.74 8.40
CA GLU A 75 2.19 -22.66 9.86
C GLU A 75 2.53 -21.24 10.36
N LYS A 76 3.56 -20.61 9.77
CA LYS A 76 3.93 -19.22 10.11
C LYS A 76 2.78 -18.26 9.87
N ILE A 77 2.06 -18.39 8.77
CA ILE A 77 0.90 -17.56 8.44
C ILE A 77 -0.29 -17.86 9.38
N LYS A 78 -0.54 -19.14 9.69
CA LYS A 78 -1.60 -19.55 10.61
C LYS A 78 -1.47 -18.87 11.98
N ASN A 79 -0.26 -18.80 12.49
CA ASN A 79 0.04 -18.26 13.81
C ASN A 79 0.30 -16.73 13.79
N SER A 80 0.15 -16.08 12.63
CA SER A 80 0.28 -14.63 12.49
C SER A 80 -0.77 -13.88 13.32
N PRO A 81 -0.45 -12.70 13.86
CA PRO A 81 -1.45 -11.83 14.47
C PRO A 81 -2.63 -11.58 13.54
N ASP A 82 -3.84 -11.61 14.11
CA ASP A 82 -5.07 -11.28 13.37
C ASP A 82 -5.15 -9.77 13.13
N ILE A 83 -5.73 -9.41 12.00
CA ILE A 83 -6.05 -8.03 11.68
C ILE A 83 -7.56 -7.87 11.50
N GLU A 84 -8.10 -6.79 12.07
CA GLU A 84 -9.43 -6.32 11.75
C GLU A 84 -9.33 -5.40 10.54
N THR A 85 -9.66 -5.91 9.36
CA THR A 85 -9.52 -5.13 8.10
C THR A 85 -10.51 -3.98 7.96
N ASP A 86 -11.56 -3.98 8.78
CA ASP A 86 -12.53 -2.88 8.79
C ASP A 86 -12.03 -1.63 9.53
N LYS A 87 -10.84 -1.71 10.12
CA LYS A 87 -10.17 -0.59 10.78
C LYS A 87 -8.80 -0.34 10.16
N PRO A 88 -8.36 0.93 10.06
CA PRO A 88 -7.00 1.24 9.64
C PRO A 88 -5.99 0.48 10.50
N VAL A 89 -5.02 -0.13 9.86
CA VAL A 89 -3.92 -0.81 10.55
C VAL A 89 -3.19 0.21 11.41
N SER A 90 -3.13 -0.03 12.72
CA SER A 90 -2.45 0.86 13.65
C SER A 90 -0.95 0.59 13.67
N GLU A 91 -0.14 1.58 14.08
CA GLU A 91 1.30 1.40 14.28
C GLU A 91 1.63 0.21 15.19
N GLN A 92 0.83 0.00 16.25
CA GLN A 92 1.02 -1.15 17.15
C GLN A 92 0.79 -2.48 16.44
N GLN A 93 -0.20 -2.56 15.55
CA GLN A 93 -0.42 -3.76 14.75
C GLN A 93 0.72 -3.98 13.77
N GLU A 94 1.25 -2.92 13.15
CA GLU A 94 2.43 -3.02 12.30
C GLU A 94 3.66 -3.50 13.06
N GLU A 95 3.93 -2.96 14.25
CA GLU A 95 5.03 -3.39 15.12
C GLU A 95 4.90 -4.87 15.51
N LEU A 96 3.68 -5.31 15.88
CA LEU A 96 3.42 -6.71 16.22
C LEU A 96 3.65 -7.64 15.03
N ILE A 97 3.16 -7.27 13.85
CA ILE A 97 3.30 -8.08 12.63
C ILE A 97 4.78 -8.13 12.22
N ARG A 98 5.48 -6.99 12.20
CA ARG A 98 6.91 -6.93 11.86
C ARG A 98 7.76 -7.71 12.84
N GLY A 99 7.48 -7.58 14.14
CA GLY A 99 8.14 -8.37 15.18
C GLY A 99 7.91 -9.87 15.00
N TYR A 100 6.69 -10.28 14.72
CA TYR A 100 6.34 -11.69 14.49
C TYR A 100 7.09 -12.31 13.30
N TYR A 101 7.17 -11.58 12.18
CA TYR A 101 7.86 -12.05 10.98
C TYR A 101 9.36 -11.75 10.98
N SER A 102 9.87 -10.99 11.95
CA SER A 102 11.26 -10.49 12.01
C SER A 102 11.62 -9.59 10.83
N TRP A 103 10.65 -8.82 10.32
CA TRP A 103 10.90 -7.84 9.28
C TRP A 103 11.50 -6.54 9.85
N PRO A 104 12.38 -5.86 9.12
CA PRO A 104 12.92 -4.58 9.56
C PRO A 104 11.83 -3.56 9.86
N GLY A 105 12.05 -2.69 10.85
CA GLY A 105 11.14 -1.59 11.12
C GLY A 105 11.06 -0.62 9.93
N TYR A 106 9.86 -0.25 9.49
CA TYR A 106 9.67 0.68 8.39
C TYR A 106 10.20 2.10 8.72
N TYR A 107 10.06 2.50 9.97
CA TYR A 107 10.55 3.78 10.48
C TYR A 107 12.04 3.76 10.87
N GLY A 108 12.81 2.85 10.33
CA GLY A 108 14.17 2.49 10.73
C GLY A 108 15.28 3.45 10.39
N ASN A 109 15.12 4.76 10.55
CA ASN A 109 16.23 5.71 10.70
C ASN A 109 15.96 6.80 11.76
N GLY A 110 14.96 6.67 12.58
CA GLY A 110 14.71 7.48 13.75
C GLY A 110 15.08 6.72 15.01
N MET A 111 16.29 6.91 15.52
CA MET A 111 16.76 6.80 16.92
C MET A 111 16.44 5.57 17.80
N TYR A 112 15.69 4.57 17.34
CA TYR A 112 15.41 3.32 18.08
C TYR A 112 16.00 2.06 17.44
N GLY A 113 16.67 2.16 16.29
CA GLY A 113 17.25 1.02 15.55
C GLY A 113 18.60 0.53 16.07
N HIS A 114 19.07 0.97 17.22
CA HIS A 114 20.38 0.55 17.75
C HIS A 114 20.39 0.32 19.26
N MET A 115 19.50 -0.56 19.74
CA MET A 115 19.73 -1.23 21.03
C MET A 115 20.08 -2.70 20.80
N GLY A 116 21.03 -2.93 19.87
CA GLY A 116 21.88 -4.09 19.90
C GLY A 116 22.83 -3.94 21.07
N LEU A 117 22.64 -4.78 22.09
CA LEU A 117 23.62 -5.18 23.12
C LEU A 117 24.95 -4.42 23.12
N GLY A 118 24.94 -3.20 23.62
CA GLY A 118 26.13 -2.50 24.09
C GLY A 118 26.28 -2.78 25.58
N MET A 119 27.12 -3.74 25.88
CA MET A 119 27.62 -4.10 27.19
C MET A 119 28.40 -2.93 27.80
N TRP A 120 27.73 -2.06 28.55
CA TRP A 120 28.35 -1.24 29.65
C TRP A 120 27.21 -0.75 30.55
N GLY A 121 27.23 -1.26 31.78
CA GLY A 121 26.21 -1.10 32.81
C GLY A 121 25.88 0.35 33.15
N TYR A 122 24.71 0.75 32.79
CA TYR A 122 24.00 1.81 33.51
C TYR A 122 22.89 1.17 34.37
N PRO A 123 22.70 1.62 35.62
CA PRO A 123 21.67 1.07 36.47
C PRO A 123 20.32 1.32 35.83
N LEU A 124 19.51 0.25 35.67
CA LEU A 124 18.11 0.32 35.36
C LEU A 124 17.44 1.14 36.47
N VAL A 125 17.20 2.40 36.21
CA VAL A 125 16.25 3.17 37.02
C VAL A 125 14.88 2.60 36.67
N GLU A 126 14.35 1.81 37.56
CA GLU A 126 12.99 1.30 37.51
C GLU A 126 12.04 2.49 37.66
N VAL A 127 11.71 3.14 36.53
CA VAL A 127 10.63 4.14 36.50
C VAL A 127 9.33 3.35 36.62
N ARG A 128 8.82 3.25 37.83
CA ARG A 128 7.44 2.78 38.08
C ARG A 128 6.50 3.81 37.49
N GLU A 129 6.17 3.65 36.19
CA GLU A 129 5.04 4.35 35.60
C GLU A 129 3.75 3.91 36.32
N THR A 130 2.96 4.87 36.76
CA THR A 130 1.66 4.56 37.37
C THR A 130 0.73 4.00 36.29
N GLU A 131 -0.17 3.11 36.70
CA GLU A 131 -1.17 2.50 35.81
C GLU A 131 -1.97 3.54 35.00
N LYS A 132 -2.18 4.75 35.56
CA LYS A 132 -2.79 5.89 34.88
C LYS A 132 -1.93 6.46 33.77
N GLU A 133 -0.61 6.56 33.95
CA GLU A 133 0.32 7.05 32.93
C GLU A 133 0.45 6.06 31.79
N MET A 134 0.43 4.74 32.09
CA MET A 134 0.39 3.71 31.05
C MET A 134 -0.92 3.74 30.25
N ILE A 135 -2.06 3.96 30.90
CA ILE A 135 -3.35 4.08 30.24
C ILE A 135 -3.39 5.35 29.39
N GLN A 136 -2.89 6.46 29.92
CA GLN A 136 -2.85 7.73 29.19
C GLN A 136 -1.92 7.69 27.98
N ARG A 137 -0.71 7.11 28.11
CA ARG A 137 0.19 6.83 27.00
C ARG A 137 -0.39 5.86 25.96
N LYS A 138 -1.13 4.83 26.40
CA LYS A 138 -1.85 3.93 25.50
C LYS A 138 -2.96 4.66 24.75
N THR A 139 -3.68 5.55 25.41
CA THR A 139 -4.75 6.35 24.81
C THR A 139 -4.21 7.40 23.85
N GLU A 140 -3.09 8.05 24.19
CA GLU A 140 -2.39 9.00 23.30
C GLU A 140 -1.73 8.29 22.09
N LYS A 141 -1.15 7.09 22.28
CA LYS A 141 -0.65 6.25 21.17
C LYS A 141 -1.77 5.69 20.31
N GLN A 142 -2.96 5.41 20.87
CA GLN A 142 -4.13 5.03 20.07
C GLN A 142 -4.70 6.20 19.26
N ALA A 143 -4.50 7.44 19.71
CA ALA A 143 -4.87 8.63 18.96
C ALA A 143 -3.89 8.92 17.78
N ASN A 144 -2.64 8.46 17.88
CA ASN A 144 -1.65 8.49 16.80
C ASN A 144 -1.76 7.22 15.93
N LYS A 145 -2.90 7.04 15.27
CA LYS A 145 -3.03 6.11 14.17
C LYS A 145 -2.04 6.54 13.09
N ASN A 146 -1.30 5.59 12.51
CA ASN A 146 -0.44 5.91 11.38
C ASN A 146 -1.31 6.55 10.27
N PRO A 147 -1.24 7.86 10.09
CA PRO A 147 -2.09 8.53 9.12
C PRO A 147 -1.68 8.22 7.67
N HIS A 148 -0.56 7.49 7.48
CA HIS A 148 0.09 7.31 6.19
C HIS A 148 -0.15 5.96 5.54
N LEU A 149 -0.68 4.97 6.25
CA LEU A 149 -1.02 3.67 5.67
C LEU A 149 -2.46 3.69 5.15
N ARG A 150 -2.63 3.52 3.84
CA ARG A 150 -3.90 3.60 3.13
C ARG A 150 -4.24 2.31 2.41
N SER A 151 -5.51 1.96 2.39
CA SER A 151 -6.06 0.88 1.58
C SER A 151 -6.23 1.33 0.12
N THR A 152 -5.84 0.48 -0.83
CA THR A 152 -6.13 0.75 -2.24
C THR A 152 -7.62 0.70 -2.53
N GLN A 153 -8.38 -0.14 -1.82
CA GLN A 153 -9.84 -0.21 -1.95
C GLN A 153 -10.51 1.06 -1.41
N GLU A 154 -10.01 1.63 -0.30
CA GLU A 154 -10.50 2.89 0.24
C GLU A 154 -10.31 4.04 -0.75
N VAL A 155 -9.15 4.12 -1.40
CA VAL A 155 -8.81 5.23 -2.31
C VAL A 155 -9.43 5.06 -3.69
N THR A 156 -9.80 3.84 -4.07
CA THR A 156 -10.60 3.60 -5.28
C THR A 156 -11.96 4.29 -5.14
N GLY A 157 -12.34 5.07 -6.13
CA GLY A 157 -13.56 5.87 -6.12
C GLY A 157 -13.38 7.32 -5.65
N TYR A 158 -12.21 7.70 -5.13
CA TYR A 158 -11.91 9.10 -4.80
C TYR A 158 -11.98 9.98 -6.03
N ASP A 159 -12.55 11.18 -5.89
CA ASP A 159 -12.63 12.16 -6.95
C ASP A 159 -11.25 12.77 -7.28
N ILE A 160 -10.95 12.91 -8.57
CA ILE A 160 -9.73 13.60 -9.03
C ILE A 160 -10.07 15.00 -9.47
N HIS A 161 -9.49 15.98 -8.78
CA HIS A 161 -9.63 17.39 -9.09
C HIS A 161 -8.35 17.94 -9.71
N THR A 162 -8.51 18.60 -10.85
CA THR A 162 -7.52 19.44 -11.50
C THR A 162 -7.60 20.86 -10.94
N THR A 163 -6.78 21.77 -11.45
CA THR A 163 -6.83 23.20 -11.08
C THR A 163 -8.15 23.89 -11.44
N ASP A 164 -8.91 23.34 -12.39
CA ASP A 164 -10.13 23.90 -12.98
C ASP A 164 -11.36 22.98 -12.89
N GLY A 165 -11.31 21.92 -12.07
CA GLY A 165 -12.47 21.11 -11.68
C GLY A 165 -12.24 19.61 -11.71
N ASN A 166 -13.33 18.85 -11.48
CA ASN A 166 -13.30 17.38 -11.40
C ASN A 166 -13.11 16.76 -12.79
N ILE A 167 -12.28 15.71 -12.87
CA ILE A 167 -12.03 14.97 -14.11
C ILE A 167 -12.50 13.51 -14.06
N GLY A 168 -12.89 13.01 -12.91
CA GLY A 168 -13.33 11.63 -12.75
C GLY A 168 -12.90 11.05 -11.40
N LYS A 169 -12.74 9.74 -11.36
CA LYS A 169 -12.46 9.00 -10.13
C LYS A 169 -11.26 8.07 -10.27
N VAL A 170 -10.58 7.83 -9.16
CA VAL A 170 -9.57 6.76 -9.09
C VAL A 170 -10.26 5.43 -9.37
N GLU A 171 -9.79 4.70 -10.38
CA GLU A 171 -10.28 3.37 -10.74
C GLU A 171 -9.34 2.27 -10.26
N ASP A 172 -8.03 2.50 -10.39
CA ASP A 172 -7.03 1.48 -10.12
C ASP A 172 -5.63 2.12 -9.95
N PHE A 173 -4.65 1.30 -9.60
CA PHE A 173 -3.26 1.71 -9.43
C PHE A 173 -2.35 0.83 -10.28
N ILE A 174 -1.32 1.43 -10.85
CA ILE A 174 -0.25 0.72 -11.53
C ILE A 174 0.97 0.69 -10.62
N ILE A 175 1.42 -0.50 -10.28
CA ILE A 175 2.63 -0.72 -9.50
C ILE A 175 3.77 -1.29 -10.34
N ASP A 176 4.99 -1.04 -9.93
CA ASP A 176 6.15 -1.81 -10.36
C ASP A 176 6.32 -3.03 -9.47
N ASN A 177 6.31 -4.22 -10.05
CA ASN A 177 6.34 -5.48 -9.32
C ASN A 177 7.73 -5.89 -8.78
N VAL A 178 8.74 -5.05 -8.96
CA VAL A 178 10.07 -5.21 -8.37
C VAL A 178 10.22 -4.32 -7.14
N SER A 179 9.94 -3.03 -7.31
CA SER A 179 10.05 -2.05 -6.22
C SER A 179 8.80 -1.94 -5.35
N TRP A 180 7.68 -2.49 -5.78
CA TRP A 180 6.36 -2.39 -5.15
C TRP A 180 5.90 -0.94 -4.93
N LYS A 181 6.36 -0.03 -5.81
CA LYS A 181 5.92 1.37 -5.83
C LYS A 181 4.73 1.56 -6.75
N ILE A 182 3.81 2.41 -6.34
CA ILE A 182 2.75 2.94 -7.19
C ILE A 182 3.37 3.97 -8.13
N HIS A 183 3.32 3.68 -9.42
CA HIS A 183 3.83 4.56 -10.48
C HIS A 183 2.76 5.47 -11.04
N PHE A 184 1.51 4.96 -11.12
CA PHE A 184 0.38 5.71 -11.66
C PHE A 184 -0.92 5.34 -10.97
N LEU A 185 -1.85 6.30 -10.98
CA LEU A 185 -3.27 6.09 -10.73
C LEU A 185 -3.97 6.01 -12.10
N ILE A 186 -4.85 5.04 -12.27
CA ILE A 186 -5.78 5.00 -13.40
C ILE A 186 -7.02 5.76 -12.97
N VAL A 187 -7.44 6.71 -13.82
CA VAL A 187 -8.62 7.54 -13.58
C VAL A 187 -9.66 7.28 -14.66
N GLU A 188 -10.86 6.94 -14.22
CA GLU A 188 -12.04 6.87 -15.07
C GLU A 188 -12.63 8.28 -15.21
N THR A 189 -12.65 8.82 -16.45
CA THR A 189 -12.98 10.24 -16.68
C THR A 189 -14.47 10.53 -16.87
N GLY A 190 -15.34 9.54 -16.79
CA GLY A 190 -16.79 9.74 -16.96
C GLY A 190 -17.15 10.39 -18.29
N ASN A 191 -18.26 11.15 -18.30
CA ASN A 191 -18.86 11.70 -19.53
C ASN A 191 -18.10 12.89 -20.15
N TRP A 192 -17.24 13.60 -19.39
CA TRP A 192 -16.57 14.79 -19.90
C TRP A 192 -15.47 14.48 -20.92
N PHE A 193 -14.92 13.25 -20.89
CA PHE A 193 -13.89 12.81 -21.83
C PHE A 193 -14.23 11.48 -22.51
N SER A 194 -15.52 11.28 -22.85
CA SER A 194 -16.00 10.11 -23.61
C SER A 194 -15.69 8.76 -22.94
N GLY A 195 -15.58 8.71 -21.59
CA GLY A 195 -15.27 7.50 -20.83
C GLY A 195 -13.85 6.97 -21.01
N LYS A 196 -12.94 7.77 -21.57
CA LYS A 196 -11.52 7.39 -21.68
C LYS A 196 -10.86 7.30 -20.32
N LYS A 197 -9.90 6.38 -20.20
CA LYS A 197 -9.05 6.28 -19.03
C LYS A 197 -7.78 7.09 -19.24
N VAL A 198 -7.39 7.80 -18.21
CA VAL A 198 -6.11 8.51 -18.17
C VAL A 198 -5.28 8.01 -16.99
N ILE A 199 -3.98 8.14 -17.08
CA ILE A 199 -3.10 7.81 -15.96
C ILE A 199 -2.43 9.06 -15.41
N ILE A 200 -2.32 9.09 -14.08
CA ILE A 200 -1.80 10.22 -13.31
C ILE A 200 -0.65 9.71 -12.45
N SER A 201 0.51 10.39 -12.55
CA SER A 201 1.63 10.08 -11.65
C SER A 201 1.34 10.60 -10.24
N PRO A 202 1.67 9.85 -9.18
CA PRO A 202 1.63 10.36 -7.81
C PRO A 202 2.42 11.67 -7.61
N ARG A 203 3.44 11.92 -8.43
CA ARG A 203 4.26 13.15 -8.40
C ARG A 203 3.48 14.40 -8.77
N TRP A 204 2.34 14.28 -9.44
CA TRP A 204 1.49 15.39 -9.84
C TRP A 204 0.42 15.70 -8.81
N ILE A 205 0.30 14.87 -7.78
CA ILE A 205 -0.62 15.07 -6.68
C ILE A 205 -0.09 16.27 -5.85
N LYS A 206 -0.95 17.26 -5.70
CA LYS A 206 -0.70 18.46 -4.88
C LYS A 206 -1.17 18.24 -3.46
N ASP A 207 -2.32 17.60 -3.30
CA ASP A 207 -2.99 17.42 -2.02
C ASP A 207 -3.97 16.25 -2.08
N VAL A 208 -4.19 15.59 -0.95
CA VAL A 208 -5.21 14.55 -0.78
C VAL A 208 -6.05 14.87 0.45
N LYS A 209 -7.32 15.17 0.22
CA LYS A 209 -8.28 15.42 1.27
C LYS A 209 -9.00 14.11 1.63
N TRP A 210 -8.43 13.38 2.56
CA TRP A 210 -8.88 12.03 2.93
C TRP A 210 -10.35 11.96 3.36
N GLN A 211 -10.81 12.94 4.17
CA GLN A 211 -12.19 12.97 4.66
C GLN A 211 -13.20 13.31 3.57
N GLU A 212 -12.78 14.12 2.58
CA GLU A 212 -13.61 14.51 1.45
C GLU A 212 -13.50 13.52 0.29
N GLN A 213 -12.57 12.57 0.36
CA GLN A 213 -12.26 11.60 -0.69
C GLN A 213 -11.87 12.28 -2.02
N ILE A 214 -11.04 13.32 -1.94
CA ILE A 214 -10.59 14.11 -3.09
C ILE A 214 -9.07 14.05 -3.21
N VAL A 215 -8.59 13.75 -4.40
CA VAL A 215 -7.18 13.89 -4.81
C VAL A 215 -7.06 15.09 -5.75
N THR A 216 -6.26 16.08 -5.38
CA THR A 216 -6.02 17.27 -6.21
C THR A 216 -4.68 17.16 -6.92
N ILE A 217 -4.67 17.38 -8.23
CA ILE A 217 -3.45 17.40 -9.05
C ILE A 217 -3.14 18.82 -9.56
N ASN A 218 -1.86 19.06 -9.85
CA ASN A 218 -1.36 20.39 -10.27
C ASN A 218 -1.40 20.59 -11.80
N HIS A 219 -2.46 20.10 -12.46
CA HIS A 219 -2.67 20.20 -13.90
C HIS A 219 -4.11 20.62 -14.18
N SER A 220 -4.34 21.22 -15.35
CA SER A 220 -5.68 21.57 -15.83
C SER A 220 -6.37 20.39 -16.52
N LYS A 221 -7.68 20.48 -16.70
CA LYS A 221 -8.46 19.51 -17.48
C LYS A 221 -7.93 19.36 -18.90
N GLU A 222 -7.58 20.49 -19.51
CA GLU A 222 -7.08 20.49 -20.88
C GLU A 222 -5.74 19.77 -21.01
N GLU A 223 -4.82 19.98 -20.06
CA GLU A 223 -3.56 19.24 -20.02
C GLU A 223 -3.80 17.75 -19.87
N VAL A 224 -4.67 17.33 -18.95
CA VAL A 224 -4.99 15.91 -18.77
C VAL A 224 -5.65 15.32 -20.02
N LYS A 225 -6.56 16.06 -20.67
CA LYS A 225 -7.25 15.64 -21.88
C LYS A 225 -6.31 15.40 -23.07
N ASN A 226 -5.28 16.24 -23.21
CA ASN A 226 -4.32 16.17 -24.30
C ASN A 226 -3.10 15.29 -23.98
N SER A 227 -3.07 14.62 -22.82
CA SER A 227 -2.02 13.68 -22.46
C SER A 227 -2.07 12.41 -23.32
N PRO A 228 -0.93 11.68 -23.42
CA PRO A 228 -0.91 10.40 -24.08
C PRO A 228 -2.01 9.46 -23.57
N GLU A 229 -2.79 8.90 -24.49
CA GLU A 229 -3.91 8.02 -24.17
C GLU A 229 -3.42 6.74 -23.49
N TYR A 230 -4.13 6.32 -22.44
CA TYR A 230 -3.88 5.05 -21.77
C TYR A 230 -4.75 3.94 -22.35
N ASP A 231 -4.11 2.93 -22.90
CA ASP A 231 -4.75 1.69 -23.36
C ASP A 231 -4.46 0.57 -22.35
N SER A 232 -5.50 0.16 -21.61
CA SER A 232 -5.39 -0.91 -20.60
C SER A 232 -5.07 -2.29 -21.20
N SER A 233 -5.23 -2.46 -22.51
CA SER A 233 -4.89 -3.72 -23.19
C SER A 233 -3.38 -3.84 -23.49
N GLN A 234 -2.65 -2.73 -23.39
CA GLN A 234 -1.22 -2.67 -23.65
C GLN A 234 -0.42 -2.55 -22.35
N PRO A 235 0.72 -3.24 -22.25
CA PRO A 235 1.61 -3.05 -21.11
C PRO A 235 2.19 -1.62 -21.12
N ILE A 236 2.27 -1.00 -19.96
CA ILE A 236 2.99 0.27 -19.81
C ILE A 236 4.48 -0.02 -19.97
N ASN A 237 5.01 0.32 -21.13
CA ASN A 237 6.43 0.21 -21.47
C ASN A 237 7.17 1.53 -21.23
N ASP A 238 8.49 1.48 -21.26
CA ASP A 238 9.34 2.64 -21.01
C ASP A 238 9.10 3.77 -22.01
N SER A 239 8.76 3.45 -23.27
CA SER A 239 8.47 4.45 -24.30
C SER A 239 7.21 5.25 -23.97
N TYR A 240 6.14 4.58 -23.54
CA TYR A 240 4.91 5.26 -23.11
C TYR A 240 5.17 6.14 -21.88
N GLU A 241 5.92 5.62 -20.90
CA GLU A 241 6.28 6.38 -19.71
C GLU A 241 7.12 7.62 -20.01
N HIS A 242 8.07 7.50 -20.93
CA HIS A 242 8.84 8.66 -21.41
C HIS A 242 7.93 9.70 -22.08
N SER A 243 7.06 9.26 -22.98
CA SER A 243 6.11 10.16 -23.65
C SER A 243 5.22 10.92 -22.67
N LEU A 244 4.73 10.23 -21.64
CA LEU A 244 3.90 10.83 -20.59
C LEU A 244 4.70 11.83 -19.75
N ASN A 245 5.90 11.44 -19.30
CA ASN A 245 6.75 12.32 -18.52
C ASN A 245 7.20 13.57 -19.30
N ASP A 246 7.53 13.41 -20.58
CA ASP A 246 7.94 14.54 -21.43
C ASP A 246 6.77 15.48 -21.72
N TYR A 247 5.57 14.93 -21.84
CA TYR A 247 4.36 15.73 -21.99
C TYR A 247 4.14 16.66 -20.77
N TYR A 248 4.26 16.13 -19.55
CA TYR A 248 3.99 16.88 -18.33
C TYR A 248 5.19 17.65 -17.76
N LYS A 249 6.37 17.58 -18.39
CA LYS A 249 7.52 18.44 -18.05
C LYS A 249 7.48 19.83 -18.69
N LYS A 250 6.53 20.04 -19.58
CA LYS A 250 6.34 21.36 -20.27
C LYS A 250 5.59 22.33 -19.38
#